data_abf1d3fea8313388fd15b0935e5084f2
#
_entry.id   abf1d3fea8313388fd15b0935e5084f2
#
_cell.length_a   1.000
_cell.length_b   1.000
_cell.length_c   1.000
_cell.angle_alpha   90.00
_cell.angle_beta   90.00
_cell.angle_gamma   90.00
#
_symmetry.space_group_name_H-M   'P 1'
#
loop_
_entity.id
_entity.type
_entity.pdbx_description
1 polymer ?
#
loop_
_entity_poly.entity_id
_entity_poly.type
_entity_poly.pdbx_seq_one_letter_code
_entity_poly.pdbx_strand_id
1 'polypeptide(L)'
;MRITHVAETHLHNDYVSGGLALARVTGAAYLVAAADEVDFDRLPVGDGDTVTMSEEMAVSVIATPGHTFHHVSYVLSGPGGPEGVFTGGSLLFGTTGRTDLLGAGHAHVLAHHQHASVHRLADLLPDGARVWPTHGFGSFCSATQADAAASTIGREREVNAALRLEADDFVTEVLAGLDAYPAYYAHMGARNSAGADLIDLTPVQVTDPGRLRERIAAGEWVVDLRSRKAFAQQHLTGTLSFGLDGPMSTWLGWMIPWGSPLTLLGESHEQVAEAQRELARIGIDRPAAAATGGPHGWAGEDAGRLAGLTVATFADLAAALSGSAPAGLPGPDVVLDVRLGNEWRAGHIEGAVHIPLFDLPARLADVPPGTVWVHCGSGYRAAAATSLLRRAGRDVVHIDDAYAEAAAAGLTITAPQD
;
A
#
# COMPACT_ATOMS: atom_id res chain seq x y z
N MET A 1 -12.96 17.08 24.96
CA MET A 1 -13.59 15.78 24.65
C MET A 1 -12.74 14.69 25.32
N ARG A 2 -13.36 13.68 25.93
CA ARG A 2 -12.65 12.55 26.55
C ARG A 2 -12.90 11.30 25.70
N ILE A 3 -11.83 10.58 25.33
CA ILE A 3 -11.93 9.28 24.67
C ILE A 3 -12.19 8.23 25.77
N THR A 4 -13.29 7.51 25.69
CA THR A 4 -13.71 6.51 26.67
C THR A 4 -13.59 5.08 26.16
N HIS A 5 -13.69 4.90 24.84
CA HIS A 5 -13.62 3.62 24.16
C HIS A 5 -12.78 3.74 22.90
N VAL A 6 -12.00 2.71 22.62
CA VAL A 6 -11.26 2.47 21.37
C VAL A 6 -11.65 1.08 20.91
N ALA A 7 -11.84 0.86 19.62
CA ALA A 7 -12.30 -0.42 19.10
C ALA A 7 -11.53 -0.82 17.84
N GLU A 8 -11.28 -2.13 17.70
CA GLU A 8 -10.78 -2.73 16.46
C GLU A 8 -11.86 -3.65 15.88
N THR A 9 -12.06 -3.59 14.59
CA THR A 9 -12.95 -4.52 13.88
C THR A 9 -12.34 -5.89 13.70
N HIS A 10 -11.02 -5.96 13.65
CA HIS A 10 -10.21 -7.17 13.50
C HIS A 10 -8.74 -6.87 13.81
N LEU A 11 -7.93 -7.90 13.99
CA LEU A 11 -6.47 -7.74 14.01
C LEU A 11 -5.98 -7.45 12.58
N HIS A 12 -5.45 -6.25 12.37
CA HIS A 12 -5.02 -5.78 11.06
C HIS A 12 -3.77 -6.51 10.56
N ASN A 13 -3.79 -6.91 9.28
CA ASN A 13 -2.64 -7.52 8.61
C ASN A 13 -1.89 -6.55 7.69
N ASP A 14 -2.30 -5.30 7.59
CA ASP A 14 -1.80 -4.31 6.64
C ASP A 14 -1.09 -3.12 7.30
N TYR A 15 -1.31 -2.89 8.59
CA TYR A 15 -0.64 -1.84 9.36
C TYR A 15 -0.55 -2.17 10.85
N VAL A 16 0.32 -1.43 11.55
CA VAL A 16 0.43 -1.49 13.02
C VAL A 16 -0.73 -0.69 13.63
N SER A 17 -1.59 -1.36 14.40
CA SER A 17 -2.71 -0.70 15.06
C SER A 17 -2.25 0.25 16.16
N GLY A 18 -2.81 1.47 16.13
CA GLY A 18 -2.61 2.46 17.18
C GLY A 18 -3.62 2.38 18.34
N GLY A 19 -4.60 1.47 18.25
CA GLY A 19 -5.71 1.40 19.20
C GLY A 19 -5.28 1.13 20.62
N LEU A 20 -4.38 0.16 20.83
CA LEU A 20 -3.85 -0.16 22.15
C LEU A 20 -3.07 1.01 22.78
N ALA A 21 -2.23 1.68 21.97
CA ALA A 21 -1.47 2.85 22.40
C ALA A 21 -2.41 3.99 22.82
N LEU A 22 -3.45 4.27 22.04
CA LEU A 22 -4.46 5.28 22.35
C LEU A 22 -5.23 4.93 23.62
N ALA A 23 -5.64 3.67 23.79
CA ALA A 23 -6.34 3.21 24.99
C ALA A 23 -5.47 3.39 26.25
N ARG A 24 -4.18 3.01 26.17
CA ARG A 24 -3.22 3.18 27.31
C ARG A 24 -3.04 4.64 27.70
N VAL A 25 -2.87 5.55 26.74
CA VAL A 25 -2.64 6.97 26.99
C VAL A 25 -3.89 7.66 27.56
N THR A 26 -5.09 7.26 27.11
CA THR A 26 -6.35 7.90 27.51
C THR A 26 -7.05 7.24 28.68
N GLY A 27 -6.68 6.00 29.02
CA GLY A 27 -7.39 5.15 29.98
C GLY A 27 -8.73 4.67 29.44
N ALA A 28 -8.90 4.63 28.12
CA ALA A 28 -10.12 4.15 27.47
C ALA A 28 -10.21 2.62 27.50
N ALA A 29 -11.43 2.09 27.51
CA ALA A 29 -11.67 0.66 27.28
C ALA A 29 -11.29 0.31 25.83
N TYR A 30 -10.53 -0.78 25.64
CA TYR A 30 -10.11 -1.23 24.33
C TYR A 30 -10.93 -2.48 23.90
N LEU A 31 -11.81 -2.30 22.95
CA LEU A 31 -12.69 -3.33 22.43
C LEU A 31 -11.97 -4.12 21.33
N VAL A 32 -11.83 -5.43 21.52
CA VAL A 32 -11.27 -6.36 20.54
C VAL A 32 -12.09 -7.65 20.56
N ALA A 33 -12.24 -8.30 19.41
CA ALA A 33 -13.01 -9.53 19.32
C ALA A 33 -12.56 -10.57 20.38
N ALA A 34 -13.53 -11.16 21.07
CA ALA A 34 -13.25 -12.12 22.14
C ALA A 34 -12.53 -13.37 21.63
N ALA A 35 -12.79 -13.74 20.36
CA ALA A 35 -12.21 -14.89 19.69
C ALA A 35 -10.74 -14.67 19.25
N ASP A 36 -10.27 -13.43 19.18
CA ASP A 36 -8.86 -13.15 18.87
C ASP A 36 -7.96 -13.46 20.07
N GLU A 37 -6.85 -14.14 19.82
CA GLU A 37 -5.81 -14.37 20.81
C GLU A 37 -4.85 -13.19 20.83
N VAL A 38 -4.76 -12.47 21.95
CA VAL A 38 -3.91 -11.28 22.12
C VAL A 38 -3.20 -11.28 23.47
N ASP A 39 -2.00 -10.70 23.52
CA ASP A 39 -1.14 -10.68 24.70
C ASP A 39 -1.30 -9.39 25.53
N PHE A 40 -2.46 -8.73 25.45
CA PHE A 40 -2.74 -7.49 26.19
C PHE A 40 -4.17 -7.48 26.77
N ASP A 41 -4.36 -6.65 27.78
CA ASP A 41 -5.68 -6.45 28.40
C ASP A 41 -6.63 -5.71 27.44
N ARG A 42 -7.85 -6.23 27.32
CA ARG A 42 -8.91 -5.70 26.48
C ARG A 42 -10.30 -5.87 27.12
N LEU A 43 -11.27 -5.16 26.59
CA LEU A 43 -12.67 -5.48 26.74
C LEU A 43 -13.05 -6.44 25.61
N PRO A 44 -13.16 -7.76 25.87
CA PRO A 44 -13.52 -8.72 24.84
C PRO A 44 -14.97 -8.50 24.42
N VAL A 45 -15.23 -8.49 23.11
CA VAL A 45 -16.58 -8.31 22.55
C VAL A 45 -16.89 -9.41 21.53
N GLY A 46 -18.16 -9.77 21.42
CA GLY A 46 -18.64 -10.80 20.51
C GLY A 46 -20.00 -10.45 19.89
N ASP A 47 -20.50 -11.35 19.08
CA ASP A 47 -21.77 -11.19 18.38
C ASP A 47 -22.94 -10.99 19.37
N GLY A 48 -23.73 -9.94 19.15
CA GLY A 48 -24.86 -9.57 19.99
C GLY A 48 -24.53 -8.71 21.21
N ASP A 49 -23.27 -8.48 21.53
CA ASP A 49 -22.89 -7.58 22.63
C ASP A 49 -23.30 -6.14 22.33
N THR A 50 -23.61 -5.40 23.40
CA THR A 50 -23.90 -3.97 23.32
C THR A 50 -23.07 -3.21 24.35
N VAL A 51 -22.34 -2.19 23.88
CA VAL A 51 -21.54 -1.31 24.72
C VAL A 51 -22.20 0.06 24.76
N THR A 52 -22.61 0.48 25.96
CA THR A 52 -23.22 1.80 26.19
C THR A 52 -22.13 2.87 26.22
N MET A 53 -22.18 3.81 25.30
CA MET A 53 -21.23 4.93 25.19
C MET A 53 -21.69 6.15 25.98
N SER A 54 -22.99 6.42 26.02
CA SER A 54 -23.64 7.48 26.79
C SER A 54 -25.12 7.14 27.01
N GLU A 55 -25.89 8.04 27.63
CA GLU A 55 -27.35 7.87 27.81
C GLU A 55 -28.10 7.78 26.48
N GLU A 56 -27.56 8.37 25.41
CA GLU A 56 -28.22 8.47 24.10
C GLU A 56 -27.50 7.65 23.01
N MET A 57 -26.37 6.99 23.33
CA MET A 57 -25.52 6.35 22.31
C MET A 57 -25.04 4.99 22.77
N ALA A 58 -25.22 4.00 21.92
CA ALA A 58 -24.71 2.65 22.12
C ALA A 58 -24.08 2.08 20.84
N VAL A 59 -23.21 1.11 21.02
CA VAL A 59 -22.59 0.36 19.93
C VAL A 59 -22.96 -1.10 20.11
N SER A 60 -23.59 -1.70 19.09
CA SER A 60 -23.88 -3.13 19.03
C SER A 60 -22.86 -3.83 18.15
N VAL A 61 -22.43 -5.01 18.57
CA VAL A 61 -21.40 -5.83 17.89
C VAL A 61 -22.07 -6.89 17.04
N ILE A 62 -21.65 -6.99 15.78
CA ILE A 62 -22.10 -8.03 14.83
C ILE A 62 -20.87 -8.77 14.34
N ALA A 63 -20.83 -10.10 14.52
CA ALA A 63 -19.78 -10.91 13.90
C ALA A 63 -19.93 -10.90 12.37
N THR A 64 -18.85 -10.52 11.68
CA THR A 64 -18.81 -10.39 10.22
C THR A 64 -17.53 -11.04 9.66
N PRO A 65 -17.35 -12.38 9.86
CA PRO A 65 -16.18 -13.10 9.36
C PRO A 65 -16.11 -13.04 7.82
N GLY A 66 -14.89 -13.12 7.29
CA GLY A 66 -14.62 -13.08 5.85
C GLY A 66 -13.27 -12.47 5.53
N HIS A 67 -13.08 -11.20 5.82
CA HIS A 67 -11.75 -10.57 5.73
C HIS A 67 -10.76 -11.21 6.71
N THR A 68 -11.21 -11.48 7.95
CA THR A 68 -10.57 -12.37 8.90
C THR A 68 -11.62 -13.32 9.53
N PHE A 69 -11.19 -14.38 10.23
CA PHE A 69 -12.12 -15.30 10.88
C PHE A 69 -12.90 -14.67 12.04
N HIS A 70 -12.30 -13.76 12.77
CA HIS A 70 -12.86 -13.16 13.98
C HIS A 70 -13.28 -11.70 13.80
N HIS A 71 -13.48 -11.29 12.53
CA HIS A 71 -13.90 -9.93 12.21
C HIS A 71 -15.26 -9.59 12.84
N VAL A 72 -15.38 -8.39 13.40
CA VAL A 72 -16.62 -7.82 13.92
C VAL A 72 -16.90 -6.45 13.29
N SER A 73 -18.17 -6.13 13.15
CA SER A 73 -18.65 -4.79 12.79
C SER A 73 -19.34 -4.14 13.97
N TYR A 74 -19.24 -2.81 14.07
CA TYR A 74 -19.82 -2.04 15.17
C TYR A 74 -20.93 -1.13 14.65
N VAL A 75 -22.18 -1.39 15.06
CA VAL A 75 -23.34 -0.58 14.71
C VAL A 75 -23.51 0.52 15.75
N LEU A 76 -23.34 1.77 15.32
CA LEU A 76 -23.63 2.96 16.13
C LEU A 76 -25.12 3.26 16.10
N SER A 77 -25.74 3.30 17.26
CA SER A 77 -27.16 3.66 17.43
C SER A 77 -27.32 4.88 18.33
N GLY A 78 -28.18 5.80 17.90
CA GLY A 78 -28.66 6.94 18.66
C GLY A 78 -30.12 6.80 19.05
N PRO A 79 -30.79 7.88 19.52
CA PRO A 79 -32.21 7.86 19.93
C PRO A 79 -33.18 7.44 18.81
N GLY A 80 -32.79 7.64 17.55
CA GLY A 80 -33.58 7.29 16.36
C GLY A 80 -33.32 5.86 15.83
N GLY A 81 -32.45 5.08 16.47
CA GLY A 81 -32.02 3.76 16.02
C GLY A 81 -30.63 3.78 15.35
N PRO A 82 -30.32 2.77 14.49
CA PRO A 82 -29.02 2.68 13.83
C PRO A 82 -28.73 3.87 12.91
N GLU A 83 -27.62 4.58 13.15
CA GLU A 83 -27.14 5.69 12.34
C GLU A 83 -26.13 5.25 11.29
N GLY A 84 -25.32 4.24 11.62
CA GLY A 84 -24.30 3.71 10.72
C GLY A 84 -23.54 2.54 11.33
N VAL A 85 -22.62 1.98 10.55
CA VAL A 85 -21.85 0.80 10.91
C VAL A 85 -20.38 0.95 10.52
N PHE A 86 -19.49 0.69 11.47
CA PHE A 86 -18.07 0.53 11.23
C PHE A 86 -17.84 -0.89 10.74
N THR A 87 -17.62 -1.05 9.45
CA THR A 87 -17.58 -2.34 8.76
C THR A 87 -16.18 -2.91 8.58
N GLY A 88 -15.16 -2.18 8.99
CA GLY A 88 -13.78 -2.67 8.88
C GLY A 88 -13.40 -3.09 7.46
N GLY A 89 -12.95 -4.34 7.34
CA GLY A 89 -12.67 -5.00 6.06
C GLY A 89 -13.84 -5.85 5.53
N SER A 90 -14.98 -5.94 6.25
CA SER A 90 -16.11 -6.77 5.80
C SER A 90 -16.86 -6.15 4.62
N LEU A 91 -17.30 -4.91 4.73
CA LEU A 91 -18.02 -4.20 3.68
C LEU A 91 -17.31 -2.88 3.39
N LEU A 92 -16.82 -2.72 2.18
CA LEU A 92 -16.20 -1.50 1.66
C LEU A 92 -17.15 -0.83 0.67
N PHE A 93 -16.79 0.36 0.19
CA PHE A 93 -17.59 1.05 -0.82
C PHE A 93 -17.52 0.32 -2.16
N GLY A 94 -18.64 -0.26 -2.59
CA GLY A 94 -18.79 -1.00 -3.86
C GLY A 94 -18.03 -2.33 -3.93
N THR A 95 -17.34 -2.74 -2.86
CA THR A 95 -16.54 -3.97 -2.82
C THR A 95 -16.45 -4.52 -1.39
N THR A 96 -15.62 -5.53 -1.18
CA THR A 96 -15.30 -6.09 0.14
C THR A 96 -13.79 -6.12 0.36
N GLY A 97 -13.37 -6.39 1.58
CA GLY A 97 -11.98 -6.72 1.86
C GLY A 97 -11.57 -8.07 1.25
N ARG A 98 -10.29 -8.20 0.93
CA ARG A 98 -9.73 -9.46 0.43
C ARG A 98 -9.76 -10.55 1.51
N THR A 99 -9.82 -11.81 1.08
CA THR A 99 -10.08 -12.96 1.95
C THR A 99 -8.88 -13.92 2.07
N ASP A 100 -7.73 -13.56 1.50
CA ASP A 100 -6.54 -14.42 1.41
C ASP A 100 -5.39 -14.04 2.34
N LEU A 101 -5.55 -12.99 3.16
CA LEU A 101 -4.47 -12.50 4.06
C LEU A 101 -4.06 -13.48 5.15
N LEU A 102 -4.95 -14.43 5.50
CA LEU A 102 -4.66 -15.51 6.45
C LEU A 102 -4.14 -16.79 5.77
N GLY A 103 -3.79 -16.67 4.49
CA GLY A 103 -3.27 -17.75 3.66
C GLY A 103 -4.24 -18.20 2.56
N ALA A 104 -3.70 -18.51 1.39
CA ALA A 104 -4.47 -18.89 0.21
C ALA A 104 -5.41 -20.11 0.46
N GLY A 105 -5.05 -21.03 1.36
CA GLY A 105 -5.88 -22.18 1.73
C GLY A 105 -7.19 -21.81 2.43
N HIS A 106 -7.30 -20.61 2.98
CA HIS A 106 -8.50 -20.11 3.67
C HIS A 106 -9.34 -19.19 2.77
N ALA A 107 -8.80 -18.69 1.66
CA ALA A 107 -9.42 -17.65 0.84
C ALA A 107 -10.83 -18.01 0.39
N HIS A 108 -11.07 -19.24 -0.06
CA HIS A 108 -12.37 -19.70 -0.55
C HIS A 108 -13.42 -19.73 0.58
N VAL A 109 -13.11 -20.33 1.73
CA VAL A 109 -14.06 -20.40 2.86
C VAL A 109 -14.34 -19.02 3.44
N LEU A 110 -13.33 -18.16 3.53
CA LEU A 110 -13.49 -16.79 4.00
C LEU A 110 -14.31 -15.94 3.01
N ALA A 111 -14.23 -16.18 1.70
CA ALA A 111 -15.06 -15.50 0.73
C ALA A 111 -16.54 -15.84 0.88
N HIS A 112 -16.89 -17.10 1.15
CA HIS A 112 -18.26 -17.48 1.50
C HIS A 112 -18.75 -16.82 2.80
N HIS A 113 -17.90 -16.79 3.84
CA HIS A 113 -18.21 -16.08 5.08
C HIS A 113 -18.41 -14.58 4.82
N GLN A 114 -17.58 -13.98 3.96
CA GLN A 114 -17.66 -12.56 3.57
C GLN A 114 -19.02 -12.24 2.94
N HIS A 115 -19.47 -13.07 1.98
CA HIS A 115 -20.78 -12.94 1.36
C HIS A 115 -21.90 -12.99 2.40
N ALA A 116 -21.92 -14.04 3.24
CA ALA A 116 -22.94 -14.19 4.29
C ALA A 116 -22.94 -13.02 5.29
N SER A 117 -21.75 -12.51 5.67
CA SER A 117 -21.61 -11.39 6.60
C SER A 117 -22.16 -10.09 6.03
N VAL A 118 -21.90 -9.82 4.75
CA VAL A 118 -22.39 -8.59 4.09
C VAL A 118 -23.92 -8.64 3.94
N HIS A 119 -24.49 -9.79 3.57
CA HIS A 119 -25.96 -9.98 3.55
C HIS A 119 -26.57 -9.78 4.92
N ARG A 120 -25.96 -10.36 5.98
CA ARG A 120 -26.41 -10.19 7.36
C ARG A 120 -26.43 -8.73 7.78
N LEU A 121 -25.37 -7.95 7.46
CA LEU A 121 -25.35 -6.51 7.74
C LEU A 121 -26.48 -5.77 7.02
N ALA A 122 -26.67 -6.10 5.74
CA ALA A 122 -27.71 -5.52 4.94
C ALA A 122 -29.12 -5.83 5.50
N ASP A 123 -29.37 -7.04 5.95
CA ASP A 123 -30.68 -7.46 6.49
C ASP A 123 -31.00 -6.81 7.85
N LEU A 124 -29.98 -6.58 8.67
CA LEU A 124 -30.14 -6.00 10.01
C LEU A 124 -30.25 -4.47 10.02
N LEU A 125 -29.77 -3.79 8.98
CA LEU A 125 -29.63 -2.33 8.98
C LEU A 125 -30.55 -1.68 7.96
N PRO A 126 -31.11 -0.48 8.29
CA PRO A 126 -31.91 0.28 7.34
C PRO A 126 -31.04 0.81 6.18
N ASP A 127 -31.65 1.01 5.02
CA ASP A 127 -30.96 1.50 3.82
C ASP A 127 -30.24 2.83 4.04
N GLY A 128 -30.74 3.69 4.93
CA GLY A 128 -30.12 4.96 5.29
C GLY A 128 -28.92 4.87 6.23
N ALA A 129 -28.63 3.69 6.81
CA ALA A 129 -27.46 3.52 7.69
C ALA A 129 -26.18 3.74 6.92
N ARG A 130 -25.30 4.61 7.45
CA ARG A 130 -24.00 4.94 6.85
C ARG A 130 -23.04 3.78 6.99
N VAL A 131 -22.20 3.56 5.97
CA VAL A 131 -21.12 2.58 5.99
C VAL A 131 -19.80 3.31 6.24
N TRP A 132 -19.05 2.88 7.27
CA TRP A 132 -17.73 3.41 7.64
C TRP A 132 -16.69 2.27 7.61
N PRO A 133 -16.06 2.03 6.46
CA PRO A 133 -15.03 1.00 6.33
C PRO A 133 -13.69 1.49 6.87
N THR A 134 -12.78 0.55 7.17
CA THR A 134 -11.40 0.88 7.51
C THR A 134 -10.60 1.32 6.30
N HIS A 135 -10.88 0.72 5.13
CA HIS A 135 -10.14 0.96 3.90
C HIS A 135 -10.97 1.72 2.88
N GLY A 136 -10.28 2.55 2.08
CA GLY A 136 -10.84 3.28 0.95
C GLY A 136 -10.13 2.93 -0.36
N PHE A 137 -10.30 3.79 -1.36
CA PHE A 137 -9.65 3.69 -2.66
C PHE A 137 -8.12 3.55 -2.54
N GLY A 138 -7.54 2.65 -3.33
CA GLY A 138 -6.08 2.42 -3.38
C GLY A 138 -5.54 1.47 -2.32
N SER A 139 -6.39 0.95 -1.41
CA SER A 139 -5.94 -0.05 -0.44
C SER A 139 -5.71 -1.42 -1.08
N PHE A 140 -4.59 -2.07 -0.75
CA PHE A 140 -4.32 -3.46 -1.12
C PHE A 140 -5.12 -4.48 -0.31
N CYS A 141 -5.87 -4.04 0.70
CA CYS A 141 -6.81 -4.87 1.45
C CYS A 141 -8.19 -4.98 0.80
N SER A 142 -8.48 -4.22 -0.26
CA SER A 142 -9.71 -4.34 -1.04
C SER A 142 -9.60 -5.48 -2.04
N ALA A 143 -10.70 -6.22 -2.23
CA ALA A 143 -10.76 -7.26 -3.26
C ALA A 143 -10.75 -6.65 -4.68
N THR A 144 -11.43 -5.51 -4.84
CA THR A 144 -11.42 -4.69 -6.06
C THR A 144 -11.31 -3.21 -5.69
N GLN A 145 -10.96 -2.35 -6.65
CA GLN A 145 -10.88 -0.91 -6.41
C GLN A 145 -12.22 -0.24 -6.72
N ALA A 146 -12.69 0.62 -5.81
CA ALA A 146 -13.89 1.43 -5.99
C ALA A 146 -13.62 2.87 -5.58
N ASP A 147 -14.07 3.82 -6.40
CA ASP A 147 -13.89 5.26 -6.18
C ASP A 147 -15.18 5.85 -5.58
N ALA A 148 -15.30 5.79 -4.25
CA ALA A 148 -16.39 6.43 -3.52
C ALA A 148 -15.86 7.02 -2.22
N ALA A 149 -16.39 8.20 -1.84
CA ALA A 149 -16.02 8.90 -0.61
C ALA A 149 -16.99 8.65 0.55
N ALA A 150 -18.19 8.13 0.28
CA ALA A 150 -19.23 7.80 1.26
C ALA A 150 -20.22 6.79 0.68
N SER A 151 -20.84 6.00 1.55
CA SER A 151 -21.89 5.07 1.15
C SER A 151 -22.89 4.81 2.29
N THR A 152 -24.00 4.17 1.93
CA THR A 152 -25.02 3.66 2.85
C THR A 152 -25.35 2.21 2.51
N ILE A 153 -25.99 1.49 3.41
CA ILE A 153 -26.43 0.11 3.18
C ILE A 153 -27.30 0.01 1.91
N GLY A 154 -28.23 0.95 1.70
CA GLY A 154 -29.05 0.98 0.47
C GLY A 154 -28.22 1.17 -0.79
N ARG A 155 -27.21 2.04 -0.74
CA ARG A 155 -26.31 2.21 -1.88
C ARG A 155 -25.50 0.96 -2.16
N GLU A 156 -24.97 0.29 -1.11
CA GLU A 156 -24.21 -0.95 -1.28
C GLU A 156 -25.07 -2.07 -1.88
N ARG A 157 -26.36 -2.18 -1.55
CA ARG A 157 -27.28 -3.13 -2.19
C ARG A 157 -27.36 -2.96 -3.71
N GLU A 158 -27.20 -1.72 -4.20
CA GLU A 158 -27.28 -1.42 -5.64
C GLU A 158 -25.99 -1.71 -6.40
N VAL A 159 -24.82 -1.51 -5.75
CA VAL A 159 -23.54 -1.47 -6.45
C VAL A 159 -22.55 -2.56 -6.05
N ASN A 160 -22.68 -3.15 -4.84
CA ASN A 160 -21.70 -4.08 -4.31
C ASN A 160 -21.93 -5.50 -4.84
N ALA A 161 -20.92 -6.08 -5.46
CA ALA A 161 -20.99 -7.44 -6.00
C ALA A 161 -21.41 -8.47 -4.94
N ALA A 162 -20.94 -8.33 -3.70
CA ALA A 162 -21.30 -9.21 -2.60
C ALA A 162 -22.80 -9.22 -2.26
N LEU A 163 -23.55 -8.16 -2.59
CA LEU A 163 -25.00 -8.06 -2.35
C LEU A 163 -25.83 -8.31 -3.61
N ARG A 164 -25.18 -8.43 -4.80
CA ARG A 164 -25.85 -8.59 -6.08
C ARG A 164 -25.68 -9.98 -6.69
N LEU A 165 -24.60 -10.66 -6.36
CA LEU A 165 -24.28 -11.98 -6.89
C LEU A 165 -24.70 -13.08 -5.91
N GLU A 166 -25.00 -14.24 -6.43
CA GLU A 166 -25.10 -15.46 -5.63
C GLU A 166 -23.73 -15.83 -5.04
N ALA A 167 -23.71 -16.57 -3.95
CA ALA A 167 -22.48 -16.81 -3.16
C ALA A 167 -21.33 -17.40 -4.00
N ASP A 168 -21.59 -18.40 -4.84
CA ASP A 168 -20.55 -19.06 -5.63
C ASP A 168 -20.00 -18.16 -6.74
N ASP A 169 -20.86 -17.33 -7.36
CA ASP A 169 -20.45 -16.35 -8.37
C ASP A 169 -19.60 -15.24 -7.73
N PHE A 170 -20.02 -14.74 -6.57
CA PHE A 170 -19.24 -13.76 -5.81
C PHE A 170 -17.85 -14.31 -5.42
N VAL A 171 -17.79 -15.54 -4.91
CA VAL A 171 -16.52 -16.19 -4.53
C VAL A 171 -15.60 -16.32 -5.74
N THR A 172 -16.14 -16.71 -6.90
CA THR A 172 -15.38 -16.81 -8.14
C THR A 172 -14.81 -15.44 -8.55
N GLU A 173 -15.64 -14.38 -8.52
CA GLU A 173 -15.23 -13.03 -8.89
C GLU A 173 -14.16 -12.47 -7.93
N VAL A 174 -14.37 -12.61 -6.61
CA VAL A 174 -13.40 -12.13 -5.61
C VAL A 174 -12.05 -12.82 -5.77
N LEU A 175 -12.04 -14.15 -5.88
CA LEU A 175 -10.79 -14.90 -5.98
C LEU A 175 -10.03 -14.61 -7.29
N ALA A 176 -10.74 -14.39 -8.39
CA ALA A 176 -10.13 -13.99 -9.66
C ALA A 176 -9.54 -12.56 -9.61
N GLY A 177 -10.11 -11.68 -8.80
CA GLY A 177 -9.65 -10.31 -8.62
C GLY A 177 -8.44 -10.15 -7.68
N LEU A 178 -8.08 -11.17 -6.89
CA LEU A 178 -6.95 -11.11 -5.97
C LEU A 178 -5.62 -11.01 -6.74
N ASP A 179 -4.77 -10.07 -6.31
CA ASP A 179 -3.40 -9.89 -6.82
C ASP A 179 -2.43 -9.83 -5.63
N ALA A 180 -1.14 -9.74 -5.92
CA ALA A 180 -0.11 -9.61 -4.89
C ALA A 180 -0.40 -8.45 -3.92
N TYR A 181 0.03 -8.60 -2.70
CA TYR A 181 -0.07 -7.59 -1.64
C TYR A 181 1.28 -7.38 -0.94
N PRO A 182 1.47 -6.24 -0.23
CA PRO A 182 2.76 -5.90 0.36
C PRO A 182 3.34 -6.97 1.27
N ALA A 183 4.63 -7.28 1.10
CA ALA A 183 5.32 -8.34 1.84
C ALA A 183 5.33 -8.10 3.37
N TYR A 184 5.33 -6.84 3.81
CA TYR A 184 5.31 -6.51 5.25
C TYR A 184 4.00 -6.93 5.94
N TYR A 185 2.92 -7.23 5.20
CA TYR A 185 1.66 -7.76 5.76
C TYR A 185 1.89 -9.03 6.59
N ALA A 186 2.86 -9.86 6.19
CA ALA A 186 3.21 -11.08 6.92
C ALA A 186 3.65 -10.82 8.39
N HIS A 187 3.99 -9.60 8.75
CA HIS A 187 4.49 -9.23 10.08
C HIS A 187 3.45 -8.51 10.95
N MET A 188 2.39 -7.98 10.34
CA MET A 188 1.45 -7.08 11.04
C MET A 188 0.54 -7.83 12.01
N GLY A 189 -0.06 -8.94 11.59
CA GLY A 189 -0.95 -9.72 12.45
C GLY A 189 -0.29 -10.13 13.76
N ALA A 190 0.91 -10.71 13.71
CA ALA A 190 1.67 -11.12 14.89
C ALA A 190 2.04 -9.91 15.78
N ARG A 191 2.40 -8.77 15.17
CA ARG A 191 2.73 -7.56 15.93
C ARG A 191 1.50 -6.95 16.61
N ASN A 192 0.36 -6.96 15.95
CA ASN A 192 -0.89 -6.46 16.49
C ASN A 192 -1.44 -7.37 17.60
N SER A 193 -1.34 -8.71 17.48
CA SER A 193 -1.76 -9.64 18.53
C SER A 193 -0.86 -9.59 19.77
N ALA A 194 0.44 -9.40 19.60
CA ALA A 194 1.35 -9.20 20.73
C ALA A 194 1.15 -7.86 21.46
N GLY A 195 0.46 -6.90 20.83
CA GLY A 195 0.27 -5.56 21.35
C GLY A 195 1.45 -4.67 20.99
N ALA A 196 1.34 -3.98 19.87
CA ALA A 196 2.37 -3.08 19.39
C ALA A 196 2.81 -2.05 20.47
N ASP A 197 4.10 -1.87 20.59
CA ASP A 197 4.69 -0.83 21.45
C ASP A 197 4.30 0.57 20.96
N LEU A 198 4.46 1.56 21.84
CA LEU A 198 4.37 2.96 21.44
C LEU A 198 5.38 3.24 20.33
N ILE A 199 4.91 3.87 19.28
CA ILE A 199 5.74 4.25 18.13
C ILE A 199 6.85 5.19 18.61
N ASP A 200 8.11 4.87 18.26
CA ASP A 200 9.27 5.74 18.53
C ASP A 200 9.46 6.71 17.35
N LEU A 201 9.02 7.95 17.55
CA LEU A 201 9.21 9.06 16.60
C LEU A 201 10.33 10.02 17.02
N THR A 202 11.25 9.57 17.89
CA THR A 202 12.44 10.38 18.17
C THR A 202 13.20 10.68 16.87
N PRO A 203 13.79 11.89 16.73
CA PRO A 203 14.49 12.27 15.52
C PRO A 203 15.56 11.24 15.14
N VAL A 204 15.56 10.85 13.87
CA VAL A 204 16.52 9.90 13.31
C VAL A 204 17.94 10.45 13.40
N GLN A 205 18.91 9.61 13.74
CA GLN A 205 20.31 10.00 13.84
C GLN A 205 20.82 10.58 12.50
N VAL A 206 21.39 11.79 12.56
CA VAL A 206 21.98 12.43 11.38
C VAL A 206 23.28 11.74 10.99
N THR A 207 23.47 11.48 9.70
CA THR A 207 24.68 10.90 9.12
C THR A 207 25.44 11.94 8.29
N ASP A 208 26.77 11.81 8.25
CA ASP A 208 27.65 12.63 7.42
C ASP A 208 27.88 12.00 6.02
N PRO A 209 28.42 12.77 5.05
CA PRO A 209 28.65 12.28 3.68
C PRO A 209 29.63 11.10 3.61
N GLY A 210 30.56 10.95 4.55
CA GLY A 210 31.50 9.84 4.60
C GLY A 210 30.81 8.54 4.94
N ARG A 211 30.05 8.53 6.04
CA ARG A 211 29.23 7.39 6.46
C ARG A 211 28.13 7.06 5.45
N LEU A 212 27.56 8.06 4.80
CA LEU A 212 26.57 7.83 3.73
C LEU A 212 27.18 7.07 2.56
N ARG A 213 28.43 7.37 2.18
CA ARG A 213 29.17 6.58 1.19
C ARG A 213 29.36 5.12 1.59
N GLU A 214 29.74 4.89 2.85
CA GLU A 214 29.96 3.54 3.40
C GLU A 214 28.66 2.73 3.31
N ARG A 215 27.52 3.30 3.69
CA ARG A 215 26.21 2.65 3.65
C ARG A 215 25.79 2.31 2.21
N ILE A 216 25.98 3.22 1.26
CA ILE A 216 25.69 2.97 -0.15
C ILE A 216 26.61 1.85 -0.69
N ALA A 217 27.91 1.90 -0.38
CA ALA A 217 28.85 0.88 -0.81
C ALA A 217 28.58 -0.50 -0.21
N ALA A 218 28.04 -0.54 1.02
CA ALA A 218 27.57 -1.76 1.67
C ALA A 218 26.25 -2.30 1.08
N GLY A 219 25.62 -1.60 0.14
CA GLY A 219 24.35 -2.01 -0.45
C GLY A 219 23.13 -1.79 0.44
N GLU A 220 23.25 -0.97 1.51
CA GLU A 220 22.13 -0.64 2.37
C GLU A 220 21.03 0.15 1.61
N TRP A 221 19.82 0.13 2.17
CA TRP A 221 18.69 0.90 1.64
C TRP A 221 18.87 2.37 2.01
N VAL A 222 19.36 3.16 1.05
CA VAL A 222 19.51 4.62 1.17
C VAL A 222 18.49 5.26 0.24
N VAL A 223 17.46 5.86 0.80
CA VAL A 223 16.24 6.30 0.12
C VAL A 223 16.17 7.82 0.03
N ASP A 224 16.06 8.33 -1.18
CA ASP A 224 15.77 9.73 -1.48
C ASP A 224 14.25 9.97 -1.45
N LEU A 225 13.81 10.81 -0.51
CA LEU A 225 12.40 11.14 -0.24
C LEU A 225 11.85 12.27 -1.12
N ARG A 226 12.69 12.89 -1.94
CA ARG A 226 12.27 13.96 -2.83
C ARG A 226 11.40 13.39 -3.96
N SER A 227 10.66 14.28 -4.62
CA SER A 227 9.87 13.86 -5.78
C SER A 227 10.73 13.15 -6.82
N ARG A 228 10.11 12.21 -7.55
CA ARG A 228 10.79 11.50 -8.65
C ARG A 228 11.37 12.43 -9.70
N LYS A 229 10.77 13.62 -9.90
CA LYS A 229 11.27 14.65 -10.82
C LYS A 229 12.56 15.29 -10.29
N ALA A 230 12.63 15.63 -9.00
CA ALA A 230 13.83 16.14 -8.37
C ALA A 230 14.95 15.09 -8.36
N PHE A 231 14.62 13.81 -8.08
CA PHE A 231 15.54 12.70 -8.17
C PHE A 231 16.12 12.55 -9.60
N ALA A 232 15.26 12.59 -10.62
CA ALA A 232 15.69 12.48 -12.01
C ALA A 232 16.60 13.64 -12.46
N GLN A 233 16.34 14.85 -11.97
CA GLN A 233 17.22 16.00 -12.27
C GLN A 233 18.61 15.80 -11.66
N GLN A 234 18.69 15.43 -10.39
CA GLN A 234 19.96 15.19 -9.71
C GLN A 234 19.75 14.37 -8.44
N HIS A 235 20.52 13.29 -8.29
CA HIS A 235 20.53 12.47 -7.09
C HIS A 235 21.95 11.98 -6.74
N LEU A 236 22.13 11.49 -5.52
CA LEU A 236 23.37 10.82 -5.13
C LEU A 236 23.39 9.42 -5.72
N THR A 237 24.44 9.07 -6.46
CA THR A 237 24.59 7.75 -7.09
C THR A 237 24.49 6.62 -6.07
N GLY A 238 23.67 5.61 -6.39
CA GLY A 238 23.42 4.44 -5.55
C GLY A 238 22.24 4.59 -4.58
N THR A 239 21.60 5.78 -4.52
CA THR A 239 20.36 5.96 -3.77
C THR A 239 19.14 5.49 -4.53
N LEU A 240 18.06 5.21 -3.80
CA LEU A 240 16.79 4.71 -4.32
C LEU A 240 15.71 5.79 -4.26
N SER A 241 14.89 5.88 -5.31
CA SER A 241 13.82 6.87 -5.41
C SER A 241 12.53 6.36 -4.81
N PHE A 242 12.15 6.87 -3.64
CA PHE A 242 10.84 6.65 -3.00
C PHE A 242 10.34 7.98 -2.43
N GLY A 243 9.88 8.85 -3.33
CA GLY A 243 9.44 10.19 -2.97
C GLY A 243 8.14 10.20 -2.14
N LEU A 244 8.01 11.22 -1.29
CA LEU A 244 6.79 11.50 -0.52
C LEU A 244 5.63 12.03 -1.40
N ASP A 245 5.89 12.27 -2.69
CA ASP A 245 4.88 12.64 -3.70
C ASP A 245 4.04 11.44 -4.20
N GLY A 246 4.16 10.28 -3.54
CA GLY A 246 3.42 9.07 -3.85
C GLY A 246 3.36 8.10 -2.66
N PRO A 247 2.89 6.86 -2.84
CA PRO A 247 2.71 5.89 -1.76
C PRO A 247 4.05 5.27 -1.31
N MET A 248 4.92 6.11 -0.75
CA MET A 248 6.30 5.80 -0.36
C MET A 248 6.36 4.62 0.59
N SER A 249 5.62 4.66 1.71
CA SER A 249 5.66 3.61 2.73
C SER A 249 5.22 2.25 2.17
N THR A 250 4.18 2.23 1.34
CA THR A 250 3.68 0.99 0.73
C THR A 250 4.73 0.33 -0.17
N TRP A 251 5.27 1.07 -1.15
CA TRP A 251 6.23 0.48 -2.09
C TRP A 251 7.58 0.20 -1.47
N LEU A 252 8.08 1.10 -0.60
CA LEU A 252 9.31 0.85 0.13
C LEU A 252 9.17 -0.35 1.07
N GLY A 253 8.09 -0.40 1.86
CA GLY A 253 7.83 -1.51 2.77
C GLY A 253 7.61 -2.86 2.06
N TRP A 254 7.05 -2.84 0.84
CA TRP A 254 6.91 -4.05 0.03
C TRP A 254 8.25 -4.62 -0.42
N MET A 255 9.22 -3.74 -0.69
CA MET A 255 10.49 -4.11 -1.36
C MET A 255 11.66 -4.30 -0.41
N ILE A 256 11.71 -3.52 0.68
CA ILE A 256 12.81 -3.62 1.65
C ILE A 256 12.69 -4.93 2.44
N PRO A 257 13.76 -5.76 2.51
CA PRO A 257 13.71 -6.94 3.35
C PRO A 257 13.47 -6.55 4.83
N TRP A 258 12.56 -7.25 5.49
CA TRP A 258 12.17 -6.92 6.86
C TRP A 258 13.37 -6.88 7.80
N GLY A 259 13.48 -5.80 8.58
CA GLY A 259 14.60 -5.58 9.50
C GLY A 259 15.89 -5.05 8.87
N SER A 260 15.91 -4.77 7.56
CA SER A 260 17.08 -4.16 6.91
C SER A 260 17.32 -2.74 7.39
N PRO A 261 18.60 -2.32 7.52
CA PRO A 261 18.92 -0.94 7.84
C PRO A 261 18.45 0.01 6.73
N LEU A 262 17.78 1.09 7.11
CA LEU A 262 17.21 2.11 6.22
C LEU A 262 17.81 3.47 6.56
N THR A 263 18.30 4.18 5.54
CA THR A 263 18.74 5.59 5.65
C THR A 263 17.81 6.48 4.81
N LEU A 264 17.31 7.56 5.40
CA LEU A 264 16.39 8.50 4.78
C LEU A 264 17.12 9.78 4.36
N LEU A 265 16.95 10.18 3.11
CA LEU A 265 17.48 11.43 2.58
C LEU A 265 16.32 12.37 2.25
N GLY A 266 16.26 13.53 2.90
CA GLY A 266 15.23 14.54 2.68
C GLY A 266 15.82 15.92 2.42
N GLU A 267 15.05 16.84 1.91
CA GLU A 267 15.46 18.25 1.80
C GLU A 267 15.48 18.92 3.18
N SER A 268 14.58 18.49 4.05
CA SER A 268 14.42 19.03 5.40
C SER A 268 14.17 17.95 6.45
N HIS A 269 14.27 18.33 7.73
CA HIS A 269 13.95 17.47 8.87
C HIS A 269 12.45 17.10 8.88
N GLU A 270 11.58 17.98 8.41
CA GLU A 270 10.14 17.74 8.34
C GLU A 270 9.81 16.60 7.36
N GLN A 271 10.48 16.55 6.18
CA GLN A 271 10.32 15.44 5.24
C GLN A 271 10.78 14.10 5.86
N VAL A 272 11.91 14.10 6.56
CA VAL A 272 12.38 12.89 7.26
C VAL A 272 11.38 12.47 8.34
N ALA A 273 10.87 13.40 9.13
CA ALA A 273 9.87 13.11 10.15
C ALA A 273 8.53 12.63 9.59
N GLU A 274 8.11 13.16 8.43
CA GLU A 274 6.94 12.68 7.72
C GLU A 274 7.13 11.23 7.26
N ALA A 275 8.24 10.94 6.58
CA ALA A 275 8.58 9.59 6.15
C ALA A 275 8.65 8.61 7.33
N GLN A 276 9.25 9.02 8.46
CA GLN A 276 9.30 8.21 9.68
C GLN A 276 7.89 7.87 10.20
N ARG A 277 6.95 8.83 10.22
CA ARG A 277 5.55 8.59 10.62
C ARG A 277 4.85 7.61 9.69
N GLU A 278 5.02 7.76 8.38
CA GLU A 278 4.43 6.85 7.39
C GLU A 278 4.99 5.43 7.51
N LEU A 279 6.30 5.29 7.69
CA LEU A 279 6.98 4.01 7.86
C LEU A 279 6.63 3.33 9.19
N ALA A 280 6.43 4.10 10.25
CA ALA A 280 6.02 3.57 11.54
C ALA A 280 4.66 2.84 11.48
N ARG A 281 3.74 3.29 10.61
CA ARG A 281 2.45 2.62 10.39
C ARG A 281 2.58 1.20 9.83
N ILE A 282 3.67 0.93 9.13
CA ILE A 282 3.97 -0.39 8.58
C ILE A 282 5.07 -1.12 9.36
N GLY A 283 5.36 -0.66 10.58
CA GLY A 283 6.29 -1.31 11.49
C GLY A 283 7.78 -1.02 11.27
N ILE A 284 8.11 -0.03 10.44
CA ILE A 284 9.48 0.46 10.21
C ILE A 284 9.63 1.80 10.95
N ASP A 285 9.74 1.76 12.27
CA ASP A 285 9.73 2.94 13.13
C ASP A 285 11.13 3.46 13.50
N ARG A 286 12.21 2.71 13.19
CA ARG A 286 13.59 3.06 13.55
C ARG A 286 14.52 3.06 12.35
N PRO A 287 14.44 4.05 11.43
CA PRO A 287 15.45 4.21 10.40
C PRO A 287 16.85 4.35 11.03
N ALA A 288 17.86 3.72 10.42
CA ALA A 288 19.21 3.67 10.98
C ALA A 288 19.92 5.02 10.94
N ALA A 289 19.59 5.87 9.94
CA ALA A 289 20.18 7.19 9.80
C ALA A 289 19.34 8.10 8.89
N ALA A 290 19.62 9.41 8.93
CA ALA A 290 19.07 10.37 7.99
C ALA A 290 20.10 11.44 7.58
N ALA A 291 19.91 12.05 6.39
CA ALA A 291 20.61 13.26 6.02
C ALA A 291 19.64 14.23 5.35
N THR A 292 19.91 15.55 5.50
CA THR A 292 19.09 16.62 4.92
C THR A 292 19.93 17.59 4.10
N GLY A 293 19.32 18.53 3.40
CA GLY A 293 20.01 19.61 2.65
C GLY A 293 20.25 19.31 1.18
N GLY A 294 19.78 18.18 0.66
CA GLY A 294 19.79 17.87 -0.77
C GLY A 294 21.10 17.23 -1.28
N PRO A 295 21.17 16.87 -2.59
CA PRO A 295 22.22 16.02 -3.15
C PRO A 295 23.64 16.54 -2.97
N HIS A 296 23.86 17.86 -3.09
CA HIS A 296 25.18 18.44 -2.89
C HIS A 296 25.67 18.28 -1.44
N GLY A 297 24.78 18.49 -0.46
CA GLY A 297 25.09 18.25 0.96
C GLY A 297 25.40 16.78 1.24
N TRP A 298 24.68 15.87 0.61
CA TRP A 298 24.88 14.42 0.76
C TRP A 298 26.16 13.91 0.09
N ALA A 299 26.54 14.51 -1.06
CA ALA A 299 27.78 14.18 -1.75
C ALA A 299 29.03 14.72 -1.04
N GLY A 300 28.88 15.80 -0.27
CA GLY A 300 30.01 16.52 0.33
C GLY A 300 30.91 17.14 -0.73
N GLU A 301 32.24 16.95 -0.59
CA GLU A 301 33.22 17.49 -1.54
C GLU A 301 33.29 16.72 -2.87
N ASP A 302 32.64 15.55 -2.99
CA ASP A 302 32.69 14.68 -4.17
C ASP A 302 31.47 14.88 -5.07
N ALA A 303 31.43 15.99 -5.79
CA ALA A 303 30.36 16.27 -6.76
C ALA A 303 30.29 15.25 -7.92
N GLY A 304 31.36 14.48 -8.16
CA GLY A 304 31.38 13.40 -9.16
C GLY A 304 30.42 12.25 -8.84
N ARG A 305 29.89 12.19 -7.63
CA ARG A 305 28.89 11.22 -7.21
C ARG A 305 27.44 11.64 -7.51
N LEU A 306 27.22 12.80 -8.06
CA LEU A 306 25.90 13.26 -8.47
C LEU A 306 25.61 12.79 -9.89
N ALA A 307 24.41 12.28 -10.10
CA ALA A 307 23.93 11.80 -11.38
C ALA A 307 22.50 12.29 -11.64
N GLY A 308 22.07 12.26 -12.90
CA GLY A 308 20.70 12.44 -13.31
C GLY A 308 20.16 11.16 -13.95
N LEU A 309 18.85 11.09 -14.16
CA LEU A 309 18.20 10.06 -14.96
C LEU A 309 17.76 10.67 -16.30
N THR A 310 17.88 9.89 -17.35
CA THR A 310 17.20 10.16 -18.62
C THR A 310 15.71 9.90 -18.43
N VAL A 311 14.88 10.90 -18.71
CA VAL A 311 13.41 10.82 -18.60
C VAL A 311 12.79 10.93 -19.98
N ALA A 312 11.76 10.14 -20.24
CA ALA A 312 11.03 10.09 -21.50
C ALA A 312 9.51 9.96 -21.23
N THR A 313 8.74 10.10 -22.29
CA THR A 313 7.29 9.88 -22.35
C THR A 313 6.97 8.63 -23.18
N PHE A 314 5.71 8.20 -23.22
CA PHE A 314 5.28 7.14 -24.14
C PHE A 314 5.38 7.57 -25.62
N ALA A 315 5.21 8.87 -25.92
CA ALA A 315 5.43 9.40 -27.26
C ALA A 315 6.90 9.26 -27.70
N ASP A 316 7.84 9.52 -26.79
CA ASP A 316 9.27 9.32 -27.05
C ASP A 316 9.59 7.82 -27.24
N LEU A 317 8.96 6.91 -26.49
CA LEU A 317 9.13 5.49 -26.67
C LEU A 317 8.62 5.03 -28.05
N ALA A 318 7.44 5.48 -28.45
CA ALA A 318 6.88 5.14 -29.78
C ALA A 318 7.79 5.65 -30.90
N ALA A 319 8.30 6.87 -30.80
CA ALA A 319 9.27 7.43 -31.73
C ALA A 319 10.57 6.61 -31.77
N ALA A 320 11.09 6.22 -30.60
CA ALA A 320 12.31 5.41 -30.51
C ALA A 320 12.16 4.03 -31.14
N LEU A 321 11.03 3.33 -30.90
CA LEU A 321 10.71 2.03 -31.48
C LEU A 321 10.53 2.11 -33.01
N SER A 322 10.05 3.25 -33.55
CA SER A 322 9.95 3.49 -35.00
C SER A 322 11.25 3.96 -35.66
N GLY A 323 12.35 4.04 -34.91
CA GLY A 323 13.64 4.51 -35.40
C GLY A 323 13.79 6.04 -35.52
N SER A 324 12.87 6.78 -34.90
CA SER A 324 12.81 8.27 -34.91
C SER A 324 13.03 8.85 -33.51
N ALA A 325 13.88 8.23 -32.68
CA ALA A 325 14.14 8.67 -31.30
C ALA A 325 14.51 10.17 -31.25
N PRO A 326 13.99 10.94 -30.28
CA PRO A 326 14.42 12.31 -30.04
C PRO A 326 15.92 12.37 -29.76
N ALA A 327 16.55 13.49 -30.17
CA ALA A 327 17.98 13.68 -29.96
C ALA A 327 18.36 13.58 -28.48
N GLY A 328 19.36 12.75 -28.17
CA GLY A 328 19.83 12.53 -26.79
C GLY A 328 19.13 11.39 -26.05
N LEU A 329 18.09 10.76 -26.61
CA LEU A 329 17.50 9.55 -26.07
C LEU A 329 18.11 8.31 -26.73
N PRO A 330 18.61 7.33 -25.95
CA PRO A 330 19.08 6.05 -26.51
C PRO A 330 17.87 5.23 -26.96
N GLY A 331 18.04 4.41 -28.01
CA GLY A 331 17.01 3.45 -28.40
C GLY A 331 16.75 2.41 -27.31
N PRO A 332 15.52 1.89 -27.18
CA PRO A 332 15.22 0.81 -26.24
C PRO A 332 15.68 -0.55 -26.79
N ASP A 333 16.50 -1.27 -26.01
CA ASP A 333 16.73 -2.70 -26.22
C ASP A 333 15.65 -3.51 -25.49
N VAL A 334 15.13 -2.98 -24.38
CA VAL A 334 14.11 -3.58 -23.52
C VAL A 334 13.10 -2.54 -23.09
N VAL A 335 11.81 -2.84 -23.22
CA VAL A 335 10.73 -2.13 -22.53
C VAL A 335 10.31 -2.95 -21.33
N LEU A 336 10.46 -2.39 -20.12
CA LEU A 336 10.15 -3.08 -18.85
C LEU A 336 8.89 -2.48 -18.22
N ASP A 337 7.85 -3.29 -18.10
CA ASP A 337 6.62 -2.97 -17.38
C ASP A 337 6.72 -3.45 -15.94
N VAL A 338 6.68 -2.51 -14.97
CA VAL A 338 6.77 -2.81 -13.53
C VAL A 338 5.42 -2.68 -12.81
N ARG A 339 4.31 -2.74 -13.55
CA ARG A 339 2.96 -2.73 -12.99
C ARG A 339 2.61 -4.06 -12.32
N LEU A 340 1.48 -4.06 -11.60
CA LEU A 340 0.94 -5.28 -10.99
C LEU A 340 0.45 -6.28 -12.05
N GLY A 341 0.26 -7.53 -11.64
CA GLY A 341 -0.20 -8.60 -12.53
C GLY A 341 -1.58 -8.35 -13.15
N ASN A 342 -2.52 -7.81 -12.37
CA ASN A 342 -3.86 -7.43 -12.86
C ASN A 342 -3.80 -6.28 -13.88
N GLU A 343 -2.95 -5.26 -13.68
CA GLU A 343 -2.75 -4.17 -14.63
C GLU A 343 -2.14 -4.68 -15.95
N TRP A 344 -1.20 -5.63 -15.88
CA TRP A 344 -0.60 -6.28 -17.04
C TRP A 344 -1.63 -7.10 -17.81
N ARG A 345 -2.42 -7.93 -17.13
CA ARG A 345 -3.47 -8.75 -17.75
C ARG A 345 -4.55 -7.90 -18.41
N ALA A 346 -4.89 -6.73 -17.85
CA ALA A 346 -5.85 -5.81 -18.46
C ALA A 346 -5.36 -5.19 -19.77
N GLY A 347 -4.04 -5.15 -20.00
CA GLY A 347 -3.42 -4.69 -21.25
C GLY A 347 -2.00 -4.20 -21.01
N HIS A 348 -1.09 -4.54 -21.92
CA HIS A 348 0.32 -4.19 -21.88
C HIS A 348 0.88 -3.84 -23.24
N ILE A 349 2.01 -3.14 -23.27
CA ILE A 349 2.71 -2.80 -24.51
C ILE A 349 3.25 -4.09 -25.14
N GLU A 350 2.97 -4.31 -26.43
CA GLU A 350 3.44 -5.47 -27.18
C GLU A 350 4.97 -5.59 -27.11
N GLY A 351 5.45 -6.78 -26.76
CA GLY A 351 6.87 -7.06 -26.64
C GLY A 351 7.53 -6.55 -25.34
N ALA A 352 6.79 -5.91 -24.43
CA ALA A 352 7.34 -5.53 -23.15
C ALA A 352 7.63 -6.75 -22.26
N VAL A 353 8.69 -6.66 -21.46
CA VAL A 353 9.01 -7.61 -20.40
C VAL A 353 8.26 -7.22 -19.14
N HIS A 354 7.57 -8.16 -18.49
CA HIS A 354 6.84 -7.90 -17.25
C HIS A 354 7.60 -8.43 -16.05
N ILE A 355 8.00 -7.52 -15.16
CA ILE A 355 8.52 -7.83 -13.84
C ILE A 355 7.92 -6.80 -12.88
N PRO A 356 6.92 -7.16 -12.07
CA PRO A 356 6.35 -6.25 -11.08
C PRO A 356 7.42 -5.63 -10.20
N LEU A 357 7.24 -4.36 -9.80
CA LEU A 357 8.23 -3.62 -9.04
C LEU A 357 8.72 -4.39 -7.80
N PHE A 358 7.82 -5.04 -7.07
CA PHE A 358 8.15 -5.77 -5.83
C PHE A 358 8.99 -7.04 -6.07
N ASP A 359 8.90 -7.63 -7.26
CA ASP A 359 9.71 -8.78 -7.66
C ASP A 359 11.10 -8.38 -8.20
N LEU A 360 11.24 -7.14 -8.66
CA LEU A 360 12.44 -6.68 -9.35
C LEU A 360 13.74 -6.89 -8.55
N PRO A 361 13.81 -6.65 -7.22
CA PRO A 361 15.05 -6.91 -6.46
C PRO A 361 15.54 -8.34 -6.55
N ALA A 362 14.63 -9.31 -6.55
CA ALA A 362 14.97 -10.75 -6.67
C ALA A 362 15.21 -11.19 -8.12
N ARG A 363 14.69 -10.44 -9.10
CA ARG A 363 14.67 -10.77 -10.52
C ARG A 363 15.50 -9.83 -11.40
N LEU A 364 16.45 -9.10 -10.82
CA LEU A 364 17.35 -8.20 -11.59
C LEU A 364 18.09 -8.94 -12.72
N ALA A 365 18.43 -10.21 -12.52
CA ALA A 365 19.09 -11.04 -13.52
C ALA A 365 18.17 -11.44 -14.69
N ASP A 366 16.85 -11.40 -14.50
CA ASP A 366 15.87 -11.71 -15.55
C ASP A 366 15.66 -10.54 -16.53
N VAL A 367 16.11 -9.34 -16.16
CA VAL A 367 16.05 -8.18 -17.06
C VAL A 367 17.05 -8.34 -18.18
N PRO A 368 16.63 -8.42 -19.47
CA PRO A 368 17.53 -8.63 -20.59
C PRO A 368 18.61 -7.55 -20.68
N PRO A 369 19.80 -7.84 -21.26
CA PRO A 369 20.87 -6.85 -21.41
C PRO A 369 20.48 -5.70 -22.35
N GLY A 370 21.21 -4.58 -22.27
CA GLY A 370 20.99 -3.40 -23.08
C GLY A 370 20.32 -2.24 -22.33
N THR A 371 19.89 -1.23 -23.06
CA THR A 371 19.18 -0.04 -22.54
C THR A 371 17.74 -0.40 -22.19
N VAL A 372 17.36 -0.22 -20.93
CA VAL A 372 16.04 -0.58 -20.40
C VAL A 372 15.17 0.67 -20.26
N TRP A 373 14.08 0.74 -21.00
CA TRP A 373 13.05 1.74 -20.82
C TRP A 373 12.00 1.23 -19.84
N VAL A 374 11.84 1.90 -18.70
CA VAL A 374 11.01 1.42 -17.59
C VAL A 374 9.76 2.26 -17.47
N HIS A 375 8.60 1.60 -17.45
CA HIS A 375 7.32 2.27 -17.24
C HIS A 375 6.46 1.59 -16.17
N CYS A 376 5.45 2.33 -15.70
CA CYS A 376 4.39 1.83 -14.83
C CYS A 376 3.05 2.53 -15.16
N GLY A 377 2.12 2.65 -14.21
CA GLY A 377 0.85 3.36 -14.41
C GLY A 377 0.97 4.89 -14.50
N SER A 378 1.95 5.52 -13.78
CA SER A 378 2.03 6.99 -13.66
C SER A 378 3.44 7.53 -13.36
N GLY A 379 4.50 6.76 -13.59
CA GLY A 379 5.90 7.15 -13.39
C GLY A 379 6.48 6.85 -12.00
N TYR A 380 5.71 6.79 -10.92
CA TYR A 380 6.22 6.60 -9.54
C TYR A 380 6.97 5.27 -9.36
N ARG A 381 6.32 4.13 -9.65
CA ARG A 381 6.94 2.79 -9.57
C ARG A 381 8.11 2.65 -10.53
N ALA A 382 8.00 3.26 -11.71
CA ALA A 382 9.08 3.29 -12.70
C ALA A 382 10.32 4.02 -12.17
N ALA A 383 10.17 5.12 -11.42
CA ALA A 383 11.30 5.81 -10.79
C ALA A 383 12.03 4.93 -9.78
N ALA A 384 11.28 4.22 -8.92
CA ALA A 384 11.86 3.27 -7.96
C ALA A 384 12.60 2.13 -8.69
N ALA A 385 11.99 1.52 -9.71
CA ALA A 385 12.61 0.46 -10.52
C ALA A 385 13.86 0.95 -11.24
N THR A 386 13.80 2.15 -11.85
CA THR A 386 14.94 2.76 -12.54
C THR A 386 16.11 3.00 -11.59
N SER A 387 15.86 3.48 -10.39
CA SER A 387 16.90 3.69 -9.37
C SER A 387 17.57 2.39 -8.94
N LEU A 388 16.80 1.30 -8.80
CA LEU A 388 17.32 -0.04 -8.52
C LEU A 388 18.20 -0.59 -9.66
N LEU A 389 17.73 -0.47 -10.89
CA LEU A 389 18.47 -0.89 -12.08
C LEU A 389 19.76 -0.09 -12.25
N ARG A 390 19.73 1.23 -12.03
CA ARG A 390 20.94 2.08 -12.03
C ARG A 390 21.93 1.65 -10.97
N ARG A 391 21.47 1.37 -9.75
CA ARG A 391 22.31 0.84 -8.67
C ARG A 391 22.96 -0.50 -9.05
N ALA A 392 22.27 -1.32 -9.85
CA ALA A 392 22.78 -2.55 -10.40
C ALA A 392 23.65 -2.37 -11.66
N GLY A 393 23.99 -1.14 -12.04
CA GLY A 393 24.87 -0.83 -13.19
C GLY A 393 24.19 -0.92 -14.57
N ARG A 394 22.85 -0.88 -14.63
CA ARG A 394 22.12 -0.94 -15.90
C ARG A 394 21.94 0.45 -16.51
N ASP A 395 21.95 0.51 -17.83
CA ASP A 395 21.54 1.71 -18.58
C ASP A 395 20.04 1.76 -18.68
N VAL A 396 19.44 2.89 -18.25
CA VAL A 396 18.00 2.99 -18.07
C VAL A 396 17.45 4.34 -18.55
N VAL A 397 16.20 4.30 -19.02
CA VAL A 397 15.37 5.48 -19.30
C VAL A 397 14.10 5.35 -18.48
N HIS A 398 13.77 6.38 -17.72
CA HIS A 398 12.57 6.46 -16.91
C HIS A 398 11.42 7.06 -17.72
N ILE A 399 10.36 6.31 -17.95
CA ILE A 399 9.11 6.84 -18.54
C ILE A 399 8.29 7.45 -17.39
N ASP A 400 8.25 8.79 -17.33
CA ASP A 400 7.45 9.57 -16.38
C ASP A 400 6.18 10.09 -17.07
N ASP A 401 5.24 9.16 -17.33
CA ASP A 401 4.01 9.47 -18.05
C ASP A 401 2.86 8.57 -17.57
N ALA A 402 1.62 8.95 -17.87
CA ALA A 402 0.45 8.12 -17.57
C ALA A 402 0.31 6.98 -18.59
N TYR A 403 0.13 5.75 -18.13
CA TYR A 403 -0.01 4.59 -19.01
C TYR A 403 -1.17 4.72 -20.03
N ALA A 404 -2.22 5.45 -19.68
CA ALA A 404 -3.33 5.74 -20.59
C ALA A 404 -2.87 6.44 -21.89
N GLU A 405 -1.74 7.16 -21.87
CA GLU A 405 -1.17 7.82 -23.04
C GLU A 405 -0.45 6.86 -23.99
N ALA A 406 -0.15 5.64 -23.57
CA ALA A 406 0.62 4.70 -24.39
C ALA A 406 -0.07 4.37 -25.72
N ALA A 407 -1.37 4.06 -25.70
CA ALA A 407 -2.15 3.78 -26.92
C ALA A 407 -2.30 5.04 -27.79
N ALA A 408 -2.52 6.21 -27.18
CA ALA A 408 -2.62 7.49 -27.89
C ALA A 408 -1.29 7.89 -28.57
N ALA A 409 -0.16 7.48 -27.99
CA ALA A 409 1.17 7.63 -28.59
C ALA A 409 1.45 6.68 -29.77
N GLY A 410 0.55 5.75 -30.07
CA GLY A 410 0.68 4.78 -31.17
C GLY A 410 1.37 3.47 -30.80
N LEU A 411 1.53 3.19 -29.52
CA LEU A 411 2.03 1.89 -29.05
C LEU A 411 0.92 0.82 -29.14
N THR A 412 1.27 -0.36 -29.63
CA THR A 412 0.33 -1.50 -29.66
C THR A 412 0.12 -2.02 -28.23
N ILE A 413 -1.14 -2.03 -27.81
CA ILE A 413 -1.53 -2.61 -26.51
C ILE A 413 -2.17 -3.97 -26.78
N THR A 414 -1.64 -5.00 -26.12
CA THR A 414 -2.16 -6.37 -26.17
C THR A 414 -2.64 -6.78 -24.78
N ALA A 415 -3.63 -7.68 -24.75
CA ALA A 415 -3.98 -8.42 -23.53
C ALA A 415 -3.60 -9.90 -23.75
N PRO A 416 -3.26 -10.66 -22.70
CA PRO A 416 -3.10 -12.11 -22.84
C PRO A 416 -4.38 -12.69 -23.46
N GLN A 417 -4.22 -13.57 -24.45
CA GLN A 417 -5.35 -14.37 -24.95
C GLN A 417 -5.60 -15.45 -23.89
N ASP A 418 -6.83 -15.52 -23.40
CA ASP A 418 -7.30 -16.55 -22.46
C ASP A 418 -7.05 -17.98 -23.00
#